data_040b79034e644b2986b3ceee824b789d
#
_entry.id   040b79034e644b2986b3ceee824b789d
#
_cell.length_a   1.000
_cell.length_b   1.000
_cell.length_c   1.000
_cell.angle_alpha   90.00
_cell.angle_beta   90.00
_cell.angle_gamma   90.00
#
_symmetry.space_group_name_H-M   'P 1'
#
loop_
_entity.id
_entity.type
_entity.pdbx_description
1 polymer ?
#
loop_
_entity_poly.entity_id
_entity_poly.type
_entity_poly.pdbx_seq_one_letter_code
_entity_poly.pdbx_strand_id
1 'polypeptide(L)'
;MEPILALAFLALAALLYYLRSRSSLTRRRPPLPPGPKGLPLLGNLLDLPPDYSWLTYAKWRATYGDIIYLDTPASPTIIVNSAEAAMELFERRSINYSDRPDFTMLKLSGWEYHFAFMRYSDRWRVHRRIFHQYFQPRAVPDYYPAQTKATSVMLQQFLKSPNEFEHHVRHHSGSIIMKTVYGYDIDPSGDVFVDLGDRGMESVRRTANVGSFLVDYIPSLKYLPRWFPGTQFMKIAEHWTHCVEDVKEMPFKFTSEQLANGIPSPSFVSENLEKMKETGISNSETDLEVLKNSAGVAFAAGADTTVSTVLAAILAFILYPEVQAKAQAELDTVVGQARLPNFDDRPQLPYIEAVLSEALRWNPVVPLGVAHAAVKEDIYNGYYIPAGATVIGNVWAILHDEKDYPDPLVFNPDRFMPEEGKELPPEPTAAFGFGRRICPGRYLAVNSAWIAIASILSTLTLSKAVDSDGQVIEPSDIFTDSFISFPLPFKCTIKARSAQAEALIASGKL
;
A
#
# COMPACT_ATOMS: atom_id res chain seq x y z
N MET A 1 36.53 -16.95 35.82
CA MET A 1 37.10 -17.51 34.60
C MET A 1 36.23 -18.61 33.97
N GLU A 2 35.67 -19.52 34.74
CA GLU A 2 34.83 -20.61 34.21
C GLU A 2 33.62 -20.23 33.36
N PRO A 3 32.80 -19.21 33.71
CA PRO A 3 31.59 -18.89 32.89
C PRO A 3 31.96 -18.28 31.53
N ILE A 4 33.09 -17.58 31.41
CA ILE A 4 33.52 -17.00 30.14
C ILE A 4 34.05 -18.10 29.20
N LEU A 5 34.78 -19.09 29.73
CA LEU A 5 35.21 -20.26 28.97
C LEU A 5 34.03 -21.13 28.50
N ALA A 6 33.01 -21.31 29.34
CA ALA A 6 31.79 -22.01 28.97
C ALA A 6 31.00 -21.31 27.86
N LEU A 7 30.86 -20.00 27.93
CA LEU A 7 30.25 -19.18 26.89
C LEU A 7 31.01 -19.21 25.57
N ALA A 8 32.33 -19.14 25.64
CA ALA A 8 33.19 -19.24 24.47
C ALA A 8 33.10 -20.64 23.82
N PHE A 9 33.02 -21.69 24.62
CA PHE A 9 32.88 -23.07 24.14
C PHE A 9 31.50 -23.30 23.49
N LEU A 10 30.42 -22.77 24.08
CA LEU A 10 29.08 -22.81 23.52
C LEU A 10 28.99 -22.03 22.20
N ALA A 11 29.62 -20.85 22.13
CA ALA A 11 29.69 -20.06 20.91
C ALA A 11 30.50 -20.78 19.80
N LEU A 12 31.59 -21.40 20.14
CA LEU A 12 32.38 -22.19 19.20
C LEU A 12 31.64 -23.45 18.75
N ALA A 13 30.96 -24.16 19.64
CA ALA A 13 30.13 -25.33 19.31
C ALA A 13 28.96 -24.96 18.40
N ALA A 14 28.28 -23.82 18.67
CA ALA A 14 27.21 -23.27 17.84
C ALA A 14 27.78 -22.89 16.46
N LEU A 15 28.95 -22.26 16.39
CA LEU A 15 29.61 -21.91 15.14
C LEU A 15 30.01 -23.16 14.34
N LEU A 16 30.58 -24.17 14.97
CA LEU A 16 30.96 -25.43 14.32
C LEU A 16 29.72 -26.22 13.84
N TYR A 17 28.66 -26.24 14.64
CA TYR A 17 27.34 -26.80 14.24
C TYR A 17 26.78 -26.07 13.03
N TYR A 18 26.77 -24.74 13.04
CA TYR A 18 26.35 -23.90 11.95
C TYR A 18 27.16 -24.14 10.66
N LEU A 19 28.48 -24.15 10.76
CA LEU A 19 29.35 -24.42 9.61
C LEU A 19 29.17 -25.84 9.06
N ARG A 20 28.94 -26.83 9.93
CA ARG A 20 28.71 -28.22 9.54
C ARG A 20 27.31 -28.40 8.92
N SER A 21 26.30 -27.75 9.45
CA SER A 21 24.93 -27.78 8.87
C SER A 21 24.91 -27.16 7.48
N ARG A 22 25.63 -26.07 7.26
CA ARG A 22 25.79 -25.49 5.91
C ARG A 22 26.60 -26.39 4.96
N SER A 23 27.68 -27.00 5.39
CA SER A 23 28.52 -27.84 4.51
C SER A 23 27.86 -29.16 4.09
N SER A 24 26.94 -29.71 4.90
CA SER A 24 26.22 -30.95 4.58
C SER A 24 25.07 -30.74 3.62
N LEU A 25 24.46 -29.53 3.58
CA LEU A 25 23.33 -29.18 2.73
C LEU A 25 23.74 -28.81 1.29
N THR A 26 25.00 -28.39 1.08
CA THR A 26 25.44 -27.83 -0.21
C THR A 26 25.86 -28.86 -1.27
N ARG A 27 26.04 -30.12 -0.90
CA ARG A 27 26.62 -31.13 -1.83
C ARG A 27 25.72 -31.68 -2.92
N ARG A 28 24.38 -31.39 -2.90
CA ARG A 28 23.40 -31.92 -3.90
C ARG A 28 22.37 -30.90 -4.40
N ARG A 29 22.45 -29.64 -3.97
CA ARG A 29 21.49 -28.61 -4.36
C ARG A 29 22.10 -27.65 -5.39
N PRO A 30 21.29 -27.11 -6.31
CA PRO A 30 21.72 -25.99 -7.15
C PRO A 30 22.22 -24.81 -6.29
N PRO A 31 23.05 -23.91 -6.87
CA PRO A 31 23.55 -22.74 -6.15
C PRO A 31 22.37 -21.85 -5.71
N LEU A 32 22.58 -21.12 -4.61
CA LEU A 32 21.69 -20.04 -4.21
C LEU A 32 21.78 -18.88 -5.23
N PRO A 33 20.73 -18.04 -5.37
CA PRO A 33 20.84 -16.84 -6.18
C PRO A 33 22.02 -15.97 -5.76
N PRO A 34 22.60 -15.19 -6.68
CA PRO A 34 23.68 -14.25 -6.36
C PRO A 34 23.26 -13.23 -5.30
N GLY A 35 24.22 -12.68 -4.56
CA GLY A 35 23.96 -11.67 -3.55
C GLY A 35 25.24 -11.22 -2.84
N PRO A 36 25.18 -10.21 -1.98
CA PRO A 36 26.31 -9.79 -1.17
C PRO A 36 26.77 -10.92 -0.25
N LYS A 37 28.08 -10.98 0.03
CA LYS A 37 28.65 -12.03 0.83
C LYS A 37 28.38 -11.77 2.31
N GLY A 38 27.48 -12.56 2.89
CA GLY A 38 27.15 -12.44 4.31
C GLY A 38 28.30 -12.77 5.26
N LEU A 39 28.26 -12.18 6.44
CA LEU A 39 29.21 -12.46 7.55
C LEU A 39 28.87 -13.79 8.25
N PRO A 40 29.85 -14.47 8.84
CA PRO A 40 29.57 -15.62 9.68
C PRO A 40 28.59 -15.25 10.82
N LEU A 41 27.58 -16.08 11.05
CA LEU A 41 26.52 -15.94 12.05
C LEU A 41 25.50 -14.80 11.81
N LEU A 42 25.95 -13.64 11.34
CA LEU A 42 25.08 -12.47 11.09
C LEU A 42 24.48 -12.48 9.68
N GLY A 43 25.06 -13.28 8.77
CA GLY A 43 24.66 -13.26 7.38
C GLY A 43 24.79 -11.85 6.79
N ASN A 44 23.73 -11.40 6.11
CA ASN A 44 23.66 -10.07 5.49
C ASN A 44 22.92 -9.03 6.35
N LEU A 45 22.82 -9.24 7.67
CA LEU A 45 22.11 -8.30 8.55
C LEU A 45 22.69 -6.87 8.49
N LEU A 46 24.01 -6.76 8.30
CA LEU A 46 24.69 -5.45 8.19
C LEU A 46 24.69 -4.88 6.76
N ASP A 47 24.31 -5.68 5.76
CA ASP A 47 24.16 -5.23 4.38
C ASP A 47 22.74 -4.70 4.09
N LEU A 48 21.80 -4.90 5.03
CA LEU A 48 20.44 -4.41 4.86
C LEU A 48 20.45 -2.89 4.77
N PRO A 49 19.83 -2.30 3.71
CA PRO A 49 19.81 -0.87 3.56
C PRO A 49 19.07 -0.21 4.73
N PRO A 50 19.62 0.86 5.33
CA PRO A 50 19.00 1.55 6.44
C PRO A 50 17.76 2.36 6.00
N ASP A 51 17.77 2.82 4.75
CA ASP A 51 16.73 3.62 4.14
C ASP A 51 16.60 3.33 2.64
N TYR A 52 15.45 3.66 2.05
CA TYR A 52 15.15 3.48 0.61
C TYR A 52 15.59 2.12 0.07
N SER A 53 15.27 1.07 0.79
CA SER A 53 15.75 -0.29 0.50
C SER A 53 15.46 -0.71 -0.95
N TRP A 54 14.33 -0.28 -1.53
CA TRP A 54 13.97 -0.59 -2.92
C TRP A 54 14.94 -0.01 -3.94
N LEU A 55 15.49 1.18 -3.69
CA LEU A 55 16.50 1.80 -4.57
C LEU A 55 17.82 1.03 -4.51
N THR A 56 18.24 0.61 -3.31
CA THR A 56 19.46 -0.18 -3.13
C THR A 56 19.30 -1.54 -3.80
N TYR A 57 18.19 -2.22 -3.61
CA TYR A 57 17.93 -3.51 -4.26
C TYR A 57 17.84 -3.38 -5.78
N ALA A 58 17.28 -2.30 -6.31
CA ALA A 58 17.27 -2.02 -7.74
C ALA A 58 18.70 -1.81 -8.29
N LYS A 59 19.55 -1.06 -7.58
CA LYS A 59 20.98 -0.89 -7.95
C LYS A 59 21.74 -2.22 -7.93
N TRP A 60 21.46 -3.09 -6.97
CA TRP A 60 22.10 -4.41 -6.88
C TRP A 60 21.75 -5.33 -8.05
N ARG A 61 20.63 -5.09 -8.74
CA ARG A 61 20.26 -5.83 -9.96
C ARG A 61 21.38 -5.82 -11.00
N ALA A 62 22.08 -4.70 -11.17
CA ALA A 62 23.20 -4.58 -12.11
C ALA A 62 24.36 -5.52 -11.78
N THR A 63 24.54 -5.86 -10.49
CA THR A 63 25.64 -6.71 -10.04
C THR A 63 25.24 -8.18 -9.89
N TYR A 64 24.03 -8.42 -9.37
CA TYR A 64 23.60 -9.76 -8.95
C TYR A 64 22.49 -10.34 -9.83
N GLY A 65 21.88 -9.55 -10.74
CA GLY A 65 20.77 -10.00 -11.58
C GLY A 65 19.39 -9.78 -10.95
N ASP A 66 18.38 -10.35 -11.61
CA ASP A 66 16.96 -10.08 -11.30
C ASP A 66 16.49 -10.67 -9.98
N ILE A 67 17.14 -11.72 -9.48
CA ILE A 67 16.87 -12.32 -8.19
C ILE A 67 18.11 -12.29 -7.32
N ILE A 68 17.98 -11.77 -6.09
CA ILE A 68 19.09 -11.55 -5.18
C ILE A 68 18.83 -12.30 -3.89
N TYR A 69 19.84 -13.00 -3.38
CA TYR A 69 19.79 -13.73 -2.12
C TYR A 69 20.46 -12.95 -1.01
N LEU A 70 19.76 -12.85 0.12
CA LEU A 70 20.28 -12.34 1.39
C LEU A 70 20.15 -13.41 2.47
N ASP A 71 21.25 -13.71 3.12
CA ASP A 71 21.30 -14.61 4.27
C ASP A 71 20.92 -13.84 5.54
N THR A 72 19.63 -13.91 5.91
CA THR A 72 19.12 -13.24 7.11
C THR A 72 18.77 -14.23 8.22
N PRO A 73 18.96 -13.88 9.51
CA PRO A 73 18.91 -14.87 10.61
C PRO A 73 17.59 -15.61 10.76
N ALA A 74 16.45 -14.92 10.59
CA ALA A 74 15.14 -15.55 10.76
C ALA A 74 14.75 -16.43 9.58
N SER A 75 14.98 -15.93 8.37
CA SER A 75 14.64 -16.63 7.14
C SER A 75 15.45 -16.07 5.98
N PRO A 76 15.97 -16.89 5.07
CA PRO A 76 16.59 -16.40 3.86
C PRO A 76 15.67 -15.43 3.13
N THR A 77 16.23 -14.37 2.57
CA THR A 77 15.42 -13.37 1.83
C THR A 77 15.81 -13.37 0.36
N ILE A 78 14.81 -13.41 -0.50
CA ILE A 78 14.95 -13.32 -1.94
C ILE A 78 14.31 -12.00 -2.39
N ILE A 79 15.08 -11.15 -3.07
CA ILE A 79 14.59 -9.93 -3.69
C ILE A 79 14.35 -10.22 -5.18
N VAL A 80 13.19 -9.83 -5.68
CA VAL A 80 12.77 -10.01 -7.08
C VAL A 80 12.66 -8.63 -7.72
N ASN A 81 13.55 -8.32 -8.66
CA ASN A 81 13.68 -6.99 -9.28
C ASN A 81 13.16 -6.91 -10.73
N SER A 82 12.59 -7.98 -11.28
CA SER A 82 12.06 -7.95 -12.64
C SER A 82 10.60 -8.41 -12.71
N ALA A 83 9.84 -7.86 -13.67
CA ALA A 83 8.46 -8.26 -13.94
C ALA A 83 8.36 -9.73 -14.32
N GLU A 84 9.31 -10.25 -15.11
CA GLU A 84 9.36 -11.65 -15.53
C GLU A 84 9.49 -12.60 -14.32
N ALA A 85 10.44 -12.34 -13.43
CA ALA A 85 10.64 -13.15 -12.24
C ALA A 85 9.44 -13.07 -11.28
N ALA A 86 8.85 -11.87 -11.11
CA ALA A 86 7.66 -11.66 -10.30
C ALA A 86 6.45 -12.43 -10.85
N MET A 87 6.22 -12.37 -12.17
CA MET A 87 5.16 -13.12 -12.84
C MET A 87 5.35 -14.64 -12.67
N GLU A 88 6.57 -15.14 -12.84
CA GLU A 88 6.83 -16.57 -12.69
C GLU A 88 6.62 -17.04 -11.25
N LEU A 89 7.19 -16.35 -10.28
CA LEU A 89 7.13 -16.78 -8.89
C LEU A 89 5.75 -16.52 -8.26
N PHE A 90 5.22 -15.31 -8.37
CA PHE A 90 4.02 -14.92 -7.64
C PHE A 90 2.71 -15.26 -8.35
N GLU A 91 2.72 -15.37 -9.70
CA GLU A 91 1.51 -15.72 -10.47
C GLU A 91 1.52 -17.21 -10.82
N ARG A 92 2.47 -17.66 -11.67
CA ARG A 92 2.49 -19.03 -12.19
C ARG A 92 2.74 -20.07 -11.11
N ARG A 93 3.63 -19.76 -10.15
CA ARG A 93 3.93 -20.61 -8.98
C ARG A 93 3.25 -20.15 -7.72
N SER A 94 2.12 -19.44 -7.83
CA SER A 94 1.42 -18.79 -6.71
C SER A 94 1.09 -19.73 -5.55
N ILE A 95 0.88 -21.03 -5.78
CA ILE A 95 0.65 -22.01 -4.71
C ILE A 95 1.83 -22.05 -3.74
N ASN A 96 3.05 -21.93 -4.25
CA ASN A 96 4.27 -21.96 -3.42
C ASN A 96 4.59 -20.60 -2.79
N TYR A 97 4.23 -19.51 -3.46
CA TYR A 97 4.66 -18.15 -3.09
C TYR A 97 3.53 -17.24 -2.58
N SER A 98 2.38 -17.80 -2.21
CA SER A 98 1.27 -17.01 -1.64
C SER A 98 1.27 -16.93 -0.12
N ASP A 99 2.21 -17.56 0.57
CA ASP A 99 2.32 -17.44 2.02
C ASP A 99 2.96 -16.11 2.44
N ARG A 100 2.99 -15.82 3.74
CA ARG A 100 3.59 -14.62 4.32
C ARG A 100 4.65 -15.01 5.34
N PRO A 101 5.73 -14.22 5.47
CA PRO A 101 6.67 -14.38 6.58
C PRO A 101 5.99 -14.03 7.91
N ASP A 102 6.68 -14.29 9.00
CA ASP A 102 6.20 -13.89 10.32
C ASP A 102 6.55 -12.43 10.62
N PHE A 103 5.58 -11.54 10.50
CA PHE A 103 5.71 -10.13 10.86
C PHE A 103 5.53 -9.97 12.37
N THR A 104 6.59 -10.26 13.12
CA THR A 104 6.51 -10.32 14.61
C THR A 104 6.14 -8.96 15.20
N MET A 105 6.77 -7.88 14.75
CA MET A 105 6.49 -6.54 15.26
C MET A 105 5.06 -6.11 14.97
N LEU A 106 4.58 -6.33 13.77
CA LEU A 106 3.23 -6.01 13.35
C LEU A 106 2.16 -6.76 14.16
N LYS A 107 2.40 -8.05 14.46
CA LYS A 107 1.53 -8.83 15.37
C LYS A 107 1.53 -8.28 16.78
N LEU A 108 2.69 -7.94 17.32
CA LEU A 108 2.81 -7.34 18.65
C LEU A 108 2.09 -5.99 18.76
N SER A 109 1.97 -5.27 17.64
CA SER A 109 1.23 -4.00 17.55
C SER A 109 -0.29 -4.18 17.34
N GLY A 110 -0.82 -5.41 17.39
CA GLY A 110 -2.27 -5.68 17.32
C GLY A 110 -2.81 -6.00 15.92
N TRP A 111 -2.00 -5.97 14.86
CA TRP A 111 -2.43 -6.20 13.47
C TRP A 111 -2.55 -7.69 13.07
N GLU A 112 -2.58 -8.62 14.00
CA GLU A 112 -2.69 -10.05 13.67
C GLU A 112 -3.96 -10.40 12.87
N TYR A 113 -5.02 -9.58 13.03
CA TYR A 113 -6.28 -9.74 12.29
C TYR A 113 -6.18 -9.26 10.82
N HIS A 114 -5.15 -8.51 10.44
CA HIS A 114 -5.03 -7.93 9.11
C HIS A 114 -4.67 -8.99 8.06
N PHE A 115 -5.65 -9.37 7.24
CA PHE A 115 -5.49 -10.52 6.33
C PHE A 115 -4.45 -10.29 5.20
N ALA A 116 -3.98 -9.08 4.94
CA ALA A 116 -2.85 -8.88 4.02
C ALA A 116 -1.57 -9.54 4.53
N PHE A 117 -1.41 -9.63 5.86
CA PHE A 117 -0.24 -10.20 6.53
C PHE A 117 -0.47 -11.63 7.06
N MET A 118 -1.70 -12.15 7.01
CA MET A 118 -2.01 -13.52 7.42
C MET A 118 -1.30 -14.55 6.55
N ARG A 119 -0.90 -15.68 7.15
CA ARG A 119 -0.48 -16.87 6.43
C ARG A 119 -1.55 -17.36 5.45
N TYR A 120 -1.12 -18.00 4.35
CA TYR A 120 -2.01 -18.58 3.36
C TYR A 120 -2.71 -19.82 3.96
N SER A 121 -3.96 -19.66 4.39
CA SER A 121 -4.72 -20.62 5.17
C SER A 121 -6.21 -20.55 4.84
N ASP A 122 -7.02 -21.47 5.40
CA ASP A 122 -8.48 -21.40 5.26
C ASP A 122 -9.03 -20.14 5.93
N ARG A 123 -8.47 -19.73 7.08
CA ARG A 123 -8.81 -18.47 7.73
C ARG A 123 -8.63 -17.28 6.77
N TRP A 124 -7.48 -17.19 6.09
CA TRP A 124 -7.25 -16.17 5.09
C TRP A 124 -8.25 -16.23 3.93
N ARG A 125 -8.58 -17.43 3.43
CA ARG A 125 -9.52 -17.61 2.31
C ARG A 125 -10.91 -17.09 2.64
N VAL A 126 -11.39 -17.29 3.88
CA VAL A 126 -12.69 -16.80 4.33
C VAL A 126 -12.72 -15.28 4.32
N HIS A 127 -11.71 -14.59 4.91
CA HIS A 127 -11.60 -13.13 4.88
C HIS A 127 -11.52 -12.61 3.43
N ARG A 128 -10.71 -13.25 2.58
CA ARG A 128 -10.58 -12.86 1.18
C ARG A 128 -11.87 -12.99 0.40
N ARG A 129 -12.67 -14.02 0.68
CA ARG A 129 -13.94 -14.31 0.01
C ARG A 129 -15.00 -13.26 0.35
N ILE A 130 -15.22 -12.97 1.63
CA ILE A 130 -16.20 -11.97 2.06
C ILE A 130 -15.83 -10.59 1.51
N PHE A 131 -14.55 -10.23 1.56
CA PHE A 131 -14.07 -8.97 1.02
C PHE A 131 -14.29 -8.88 -0.49
N HIS A 132 -13.97 -9.94 -1.24
CA HIS A 132 -14.13 -9.96 -2.70
C HIS A 132 -15.57 -9.73 -3.17
N GLN A 133 -16.57 -10.21 -2.43
CA GLN A 133 -17.98 -10.04 -2.78
C GLN A 133 -18.37 -8.56 -2.93
N TYR A 134 -17.79 -7.68 -2.14
CA TYR A 134 -18.11 -6.25 -2.10
C TYR A 134 -17.14 -5.37 -2.90
N PHE A 135 -15.90 -5.83 -3.12
CA PHE A 135 -14.87 -5.01 -3.79
C PHE A 135 -14.46 -5.55 -5.18
N GLN A 136 -15.19 -6.51 -5.73
CA GLN A 136 -15.01 -6.98 -7.10
C GLN A 136 -15.53 -5.96 -8.13
N PRO A 137 -15.12 -6.05 -9.42
CA PRO A 137 -15.50 -5.07 -10.45
C PRO A 137 -17.01 -4.83 -10.59
N ARG A 138 -17.82 -5.85 -10.37
CA ARG A 138 -19.30 -5.76 -10.50
C ARG A 138 -19.95 -5.03 -9.34
N ALA A 139 -19.35 -5.00 -8.16
CA ALA A 139 -19.90 -4.35 -6.97
C ALA A 139 -19.45 -2.88 -6.84
N VAL A 140 -18.26 -2.54 -7.37
CA VAL A 140 -17.68 -1.21 -7.19
C VAL A 140 -18.52 -0.06 -7.78
N PRO A 141 -19.29 -0.22 -8.88
CA PRO A 141 -20.21 0.83 -9.35
C PRO A 141 -21.24 1.30 -8.31
N ASP A 142 -21.64 0.46 -7.37
CA ASP A 142 -22.56 0.83 -6.29
C ASP A 142 -22.00 1.93 -5.37
N TYR A 143 -20.67 2.12 -5.39
CA TYR A 143 -19.96 3.11 -4.58
C TYR A 143 -19.70 4.44 -5.32
N TYR A 144 -20.02 4.55 -6.61
CA TYR A 144 -19.84 5.79 -7.39
C TYR A 144 -20.49 7.02 -6.74
N PRO A 145 -21.71 6.93 -6.19
CA PRO A 145 -22.32 8.09 -5.51
C PRO A 145 -21.50 8.57 -4.30
N ALA A 146 -20.94 7.65 -3.50
CA ALA A 146 -20.11 7.99 -2.36
C ALA A 146 -18.78 8.62 -2.80
N GLN A 147 -18.15 8.09 -3.85
CA GLN A 147 -16.90 8.61 -4.41
C GLN A 147 -17.10 10.02 -4.98
N THR A 148 -18.18 10.23 -5.74
CA THR A 148 -18.49 11.54 -6.34
C THR A 148 -18.83 12.58 -5.26
N LYS A 149 -19.63 12.21 -4.25
CA LYS A 149 -19.93 13.09 -3.10
C LYS A 149 -18.66 13.50 -2.35
N ALA A 150 -17.82 12.54 -2.01
CA ALA A 150 -16.57 12.81 -1.30
C ALA A 150 -15.62 13.73 -2.12
N THR A 151 -15.57 13.52 -3.44
CA THR A 151 -14.77 14.36 -4.35
C THR A 151 -15.32 15.79 -4.38
N SER A 152 -16.63 16.00 -4.47
CA SER A 152 -17.23 17.34 -4.42
C SER A 152 -16.87 18.07 -3.10
N VAL A 153 -16.94 17.38 -1.95
CA VAL A 153 -16.55 17.95 -0.66
C VAL A 153 -15.06 18.32 -0.66
N MET A 154 -14.19 17.46 -1.17
CA MET A 154 -12.75 17.74 -1.27
C MET A 154 -12.47 19.01 -2.09
N LEU A 155 -13.12 19.20 -3.24
CA LEU A 155 -12.96 20.40 -4.05
C LEU A 155 -13.40 21.67 -3.31
N GLN A 156 -14.52 21.62 -2.56
CA GLN A 156 -14.95 22.73 -1.72
C GLN A 156 -13.94 23.06 -0.62
N GLN A 157 -13.37 22.05 0.02
CA GLN A 157 -12.34 22.21 1.02
C GLN A 157 -11.05 22.80 0.42
N PHE A 158 -10.67 22.42 -0.78
CA PHE A 158 -9.51 22.99 -1.50
C PHE A 158 -9.65 24.50 -1.77
N LEU A 159 -10.86 24.98 -2.05
CA LEU A 159 -11.09 26.41 -2.21
C LEU A 159 -11.12 27.16 -0.87
N LYS A 160 -11.66 26.53 0.18
CA LYS A 160 -11.80 27.14 1.49
C LYS A 160 -10.48 27.25 2.25
N SER A 161 -9.66 26.19 2.22
CA SER A 161 -8.37 26.11 2.93
C SER A 161 -7.32 25.37 2.07
N PRO A 162 -6.84 25.99 0.97
CA PRO A 162 -5.94 25.34 0.01
C PRO A 162 -4.62 24.85 0.62
N ASN A 163 -4.16 25.46 1.70
CA ASN A 163 -2.92 25.05 2.38
C ASN A 163 -3.04 23.72 3.13
N GLU A 164 -4.27 23.24 3.37
CA GLU A 164 -4.56 21.99 4.09
C GLU A 164 -4.91 20.85 3.12
N PHE A 165 -4.49 20.97 1.86
CA PHE A 165 -4.88 20.05 0.79
C PHE A 165 -4.56 18.57 1.11
N GLU A 166 -3.46 18.28 1.79
CA GLU A 166 -3.13 16.92 2.23
C GLU A 166 -4.20 16.35 3.16
N HIS A 167 -4.67 17.16 4.12
CA HIS A 167 -5.76 16.79 5.02
C HIS A 167 -7.07 16.57 4.24
N HIS A 168 -7.36 17.40 3.25
CA HIS A 168 -8.57 17.26 2.43
C HIS A 168 -8.56 15.98 1.58
N VAL A 169 -7.40 15.58 1.05
CA VAL A 169 -7.25 14.29 0.36
C VAL A 169 -7.42 13.11 1.33
N ARG A 170 -6.93 13.21 2.57
CA ARG A 170 -7.17 12.20 3.62
C ARG A 170 -8.66 12.11 3.98
N HIS A 171 -9.31 13.26 4.14
CA HIS A 171 -10.74 13.32 4.38
C HIS A 171 -11.54 12.67 3.24
N HIS A 172 -11.17 12.92 1.98
CA HIS A 172 -11.78 12.30 0.80
C HIS A 172 -11.70 10.77 0.85
N SER A 173 -10.50 10.22 1.04
CA SER A 173 -10.30 8.75 1.14
C SER A 173 -11.06 8.15 2.33
N GLY A 174 -10.96 8.79 3.49
CA GLY A 174 -11.68 8.41 4.71
C GLY A 174 -13.20 8.39 4.50
N SER A 175 -13.75 9.43 3.84
CA SER A 175 -15.19 9.53 3.55
C SER A 175 -15.69 8.39 2.69
N ILE A 176 -14.95 8.03 1.65
CA ILE A 176 -15.34 6.93 0.75
C ILE A 176 -15.35 5.61 1.51
N ILE A 177 -14.27 5.31 2.24
CA ILE A 177 -14.16 4.00 2.89
C ILE A 177 -15.13 3.86 4.08
N MET A 178 -15.33 4.92 4.86
CA MET A 178 -16.27 4.90 5.97
C MET A 178 -17.72 4.76 5.48
N LYS A 179 -18.08 5.45 4.39
CA LYS A 179 -19.40 5.30 3.78
C LYS A 179 -19.61 3.90 3.23
N THR A 180 -18.64 3.37 2.49
CA THR A 180 -18.72 2.06 1.83
C THR A 180 -18.76 0.91 2.85
N VAL A 181 -17.91 0.97 3.88
CA VAL A 181 -17.73 -0.15 4.83
C VAL A 181 -18.72 -0.09 5.98
N TYR A 182 -18.97 1.09 6.51
CA TYR A 182 -19.75 1.27 7.76
C TYR A 182 -21.05 2.06 7.58
N GLY A 183 -21.32 2.62 6.40
CA GLY A 183 -22.47 3.47 6.16
C GLY A 183 -22.41 4.83 6.86
N TYR A 184 -21.24 5.20 7.35
CA TYR A 184 -20.98 6.42 8.11
C TYR A 184 -20.64 7.58 7.17
N ASP A 185 -21.30 8.72 7.36
CA ASP A 185 -20.96 9.97 6.67
C ASP A 185 -20.02 10.79 7.56
N ILE A 186 -18.79 11.00 7.10
CA ILE A 186 -17.76 11.77 7.81
C ILE A 186 -18.11 13.26 7.83
N ASP A 187 -17.89 13.91 8.99
CA ASP A 187 -18.08 15.36 9.13
C ASP A 187 -16.94 16.11 8.41
N PRO A 188 -17.28 17.02 7.47
CA PRO A 188 -16.27 17.80 6.74
C PRO A 188 -15.45 18.76 7.60
N SER A 189 -15.91 19.08 8.81
CA SER A 189 -15.22 20.02 9.73
C SER A 189 -14.19 19.37 10.64
N GLY A 190 -14.12 18.03 10.63
CA GLY A 190 -13.22 17.21 11.45
C GLY A 190 -13.95 16.00 12.01
N ASP A 191 -13.33 14.84 11.94
CA ASP A 191 -13.97 13.58 12.30
C ASP A 191 -13.00 12.62 13.00
N VAL A 192 -13.46 12.04 14.09
CA VAL A 192 -12.70 11.10 14.91
C VAL A 192 -12.20 9.88 14.14
N PHE A 193 -12.95 9.42 13.13
CA PHE A 193 -12.56 8.26 12.34
C PHE A 193 -11.47 8.59 11.30
N VAL A 194 -11.39 9.83 10.79
CA VAL A 194 -10.28 10.26 9.94
C VAL A 194 -8.97 10.21 10.73
N ASP A 195 -8.98 10.82 11.93
CA ASP A 195 -7.81 10.81 12.81
C ASP A 195 -7.44 9.40 13.28
N LEU A 196 -8.44 8.56 13.56
CA LEU A 196 -8.23 7.17 13.96
C LEU A 196 -7.60 6.35 12.83
N GLY A 197 -8.08 6.53 11.60
CA GLY A 197 -7.52 5.87 10.41
C GLY A 197 -6.07 6.26 10.19
N ASP A 198 -5.74 7.55 10.25
CA ASP A 198 -4.36 8.04 10.06
C ASP A 198 -3.41 7.51 11.15
N ARG A 199 -3.80 7.58 12.42
CA ARG A 199 -3.01 7.01 13.54
C ARG A 199 -2.83 5.50 13.43
N GLY A 200 -3.88 4.77 13.04
CA GLY A 200 -3.80 3.33 12.81
C GLY A 200 -2.78 3.00 11.70
N MET A 201 -2.86 3.73 10.60
CA MET A 201 -1.95 3.52 9.47
C MET A 201 -0.53 4.01 9.75
N GLU A 202 -0.32 5.01 10.61
CA GLU A 202 1.01 5.39 11.08
C GLU A 202 1.72 4.18 11.74
N SER A 203 0.97 3.37 12.51
CA SER A 203 1.54 2.15 13.09
C SER A 203 1.98 1.14 12.02
N VAL A 204 1.20 0.96 10.94
CA VAL A 204 1.56 0.09 9.81
C VAL A 204 2.77 0.64 9.06
N ARG A 205 2.78 1.94 8.76
CA ARG A 205 3.91 2.61 8.09
C ARG A 205 5.23 2.36 8.81
N ARG A 206 5.21 2.33 10.15
CA ARG A 206 6.40 2.10 10.99
C ARG A 206 6.74 0.64 11.21
N THR A 207 5.76 -0.26 11.25
CA THR A 207 5.97 -1.65 11.71
C THR A 207 5.92 -2.70 10.60
N ALA A 208 5.42 -2.37 9.42
CA ALA A 208 5.24 -3.34 8.34
C ALA A 208 6.43 -3.46 7.37
N ASN A 209 7.41 -2.56 7.43
CA ASN A 209 8.64 -2.72 6.68
C ASN A 209 9.43 -3.91 7.23
N VAL A 210 9.64 -4.92 6.38
CA VAL A 210 10.48 -6.07 6.75
C VAL A 210 11.88 -5.57 7.04
N GLY A 211 12.33 -5.80 8.28
CA GLY A 211 13.66 -5.42 8.71
C GLY A 211 13.80 -4.15 9.54
N SER A 212 12.73 -3.41 9.71
CA SER A 212 12.76 -2.23 10.57
C SER A 212 12.98 -2.55 12.05
N PHE A 213 12.67 -3.79 12.46
CA PHE A 213 12.85 -4.23 13.84
C PHE A 213 13.61 -5.55 13.91
N LEU A 214 14.60 -5.62 14.80
CA LEU A 214 15.38 -6.85 15.03
C LEU A 214 14.50 -8.05 15.44
N VAL A 215 13.35 -7.80 16.06
CA VAL A 215 12.42 -8.85 16.47
C VAL A 215 11.78 -9.57 15.26
N ASP A 216 11.75 -8.99 14.09
CA ASP A 216 11.30 -9.66 12.87
C ASP A 216 12.35 -10.64 12.35
N TYR A 217 13.64 -10.34 12.57
CA TYR A 217 14.75 -11.25 12.23
C TYR A 217 15.08 -12.24 13.34
N ILE A 218 14.82 -11.88 14.59
CA ILE A 218 15.09 -12.71 15.77
C ILE A 218 13.84 -12.74 16.66
N PRO A 219 12.80 -13.51 16.27
CA PRO A 219 11.52 -13.53 16.98
C PRO A 219 11.58 -13.89 18.47
N SER A 220 12.65 -14.57 18.89
CA SER A 220 12.90 -14.91 20.30
C SER A 220 13.12 -13.68 21.20
N LEU A 221 13.48 -12.52 20.64
CA LEU A 221 13.64 -11.28 21.39
C LEU A 221 12.34 -10.85 22.11
N LYS A 222 11.17 -11.23 21.61
CA LYS A 222 9.87 -10.97 22.26
C LYS A 222 9.70 -11.61 23.64
N TYR A 223 10.52 -12.59 23.98
CA TYR A 223 10.49 -13.27 25.29
C TYR A 223 11.46 -12.68 26.31
N LEU A 224 12.28 -11.68 25.92
CA LEU A 224 13.19 -11.00 26.84
C LEU A 224 12.39 -10.15 27.84
N PRO A 225 12.92 -9.99 29.08
CA PRO A 225 12.31 -9.07 30.04
C PRO A 225 12.34 -7.61 29.53
N ARG A 226 11.32 -6.84 29.83
CA ARG A 226 11.19 -5.42 29.37
C ARG A 226 12.33 -4.49 29.74
N TRP A 227 13.08 -4.82 30.79
CA TRP A 227 14.25 -4.06 31.25
C TRP A 227 15.54 -4.38 30.45
N PHE A 228 15.52 -5.43 29.64
CA PHE A 228 16.70 -5.85 28.88
C PHE A 228 17.00 -4.84 27.75
N PRO A 229 18.30 -4.48 27.51
CA PRO A 229 18.69 -3.60 26.41
C PRO A 229 18.18 -4.17 25.06
N GLY A 230 17.61 -3.29 24.20
CA GLY A 230 17.09 -3.68 22.88
C GLY A 230 15.61 -4.09 22.87
N THR A 231 14.88 -4.04 24.02
CA THR A 231 13.46 -4.37 24.09
C THR A 231 12.52 -3.16 23.89
N GLN A 232 13.03 -2.02 23.43
CA GLN A 232 12.24 -0.80 23.19
C GLN A 232 11.07 -1.03 22.21
N PHE A 233 11.21 -1.98 21.29
CA PHE A 233 10.13 -2.37 20.37
C PHE A 233 8.86 -2.80 21.10
N MET A 234 8.96 -3.39 22.31
CA MET A 234 7.78 -3.78 23.09
C MET A 234 6.94 -2.57 23.53
N LYS A 235 7.60 -1.47 23.91
CA LYS A 235 6.90 -0.22 24.26
C LYS A 235 6.22 0.40 23.04
N ILE A 236 6.89 0.33 21.89
CA ILE A 236 6.34 0.79 20.62
C ILE A 236 5.10 -0.04 20.26
N ALA A 237 5.18 -1.37 20.36
CA ALA A 237 4.08 -2.27 20.09
C ALA A 237 2.88 -2.00 21.01
N GLU A 238 3.11 -1.87 22.31
CA GLU A 238 2.09 -1.58 23.31
C GLU A 238 1.40 -0.23 23.05
N HIS A 239 2.16 0.80 22.68
CA HIS A 239 1.61 2.10 22.30
C HIS A 239 0.58 2.00 21.17
N TRP A 240 0.84 1.15 20.18
CA TRP A 240 -0.03 1.01 19.02
C TRP A 240 -1.23 0.07 19.23
N THR A 241 -1.13 -0.90 20.14
CA THR A 241 -2.15 -1.95 20.32
C THR A 241 -3.55 -1.36 20.55
N HIS A 242 -3.69 -0.38 21.43
CA HIS A 242 -4.99 0.26 21.72
C HIS A 242 -5.55 0.99 20.47
N CYS A 243 -4.71 1.75 19.78
CA CYS A 243 -5.14 2.45 18.57
C CYS A 243 -5.61 1.46 17.48
N VAL A 244 -4.91 0.35 17.31
CA VAL A 244 -5.24 -0.69 16.32
C VAL A 244 -6.52 -1.42 16.70
N GLU A 245 -6.77 -1.62 17.99
CA GLU A 245 -8.03 -2.17 18.50
C GLU A 245 -9.20 -1.21 18.22
N ASP A 246 -9.01 0.09 18.50
CA ASP A 246 -10.02 1.12 18.21
C ASP A 246 -10.37 1.19 16.72
N VAL A 247 -9.39 1.07 15.81
CA VAL A 247 -9.61 1.00 14.36
C VAL A 247 -10.56 -0.13 13.97
N LYS A 248 -10.48 -1.26 14.64
CA LYS A 248 -11.33 -2.43 14.40
C LYS A 248 -12.70 -2.31 15.08
N GLU A 249 -12.74 -1.85 16.33
CA GLU A 249 -13.91 -1.96 17.19
C GLU A 249 -14.86 -0.75 17.06
N MET A 250 -14.34 0.49 17.05
CA MET A 250 -15.17 1.70 17.13
C MET A 250 -16.12 1.85 15.93
N PRO A 251 -15.66 1.76 14.65
CA PRO A 251 -16.56 1.90 13.52
C PRO A 251 -17.55 0.74 13.40
N PHE A 252 -17.13 -0.46 13.76
CA PHE A 252 -18.00 -1.64 13.77
C PHE A 252 -19.12 -1.50 14.80
N LYS A 253 -18.78 -1.05 15.99
CA LYS A 253 -19.76 -0.77 17.07
C LYS A 253 -20.78 0.26 16.62
N PHE A 254 -20.33 1.38 16.00
CA PHE A 254 -21.22 2.38 15.45
C PHE A 254 -22.29 1.76 14.52
N THR A 255 -21.85 1.01 13.50
CA THR A 255 -22.78 0.41 12.53
C THR A 255 -23.73 -0.60 13.20
N SER A 256 -23.23 -1.39 14.14
CA SER A 256 -24.03 -2.38 14.88
C SER A 256 -25.12 -1.70 15.73
N GLU A 257 -24.81 -0.57 16.36
CA GLU A 257 -25.77 0.24 17.14
C GLU A 257 -26.81 0.88 16.25
N GLN A 258 -26.42 1.45 15.10
CA GLN A 258 -27.37 1.99 14.12
C GLN A 258 -28.36 0.94 13.63
N LEU A 259 -27.84 -0.26 13.32
CA LEU A 259 -28.68 -1.39 12.91
C LEU A 259 -29.65 -1.82 14.03
N ALA A 260 -29.18 -1.90 15.27
CA ALA A 260 -30.01 -2.24 16.42
C ALA A 260 -31.12 -1.21 16.69
N ASN A 261 -30.84 0.07 16.41
CA ASN A 261 -31.80 1.17 16.54
C ASN A 261 -32.78 1.30 15.36
N GLY A 262 -32.68 0.42 14.34
CA GLY A 262 -33.56 0.43 13.17
C GLY A 262 -33.25 1.56 12.18
N ILE A 263 -32.02 2.10 12.18
CA ILE A 263 -31.57 3.19 11.30
C ILE A 263 -30.32 2.71 10.49
N PRO A 264 -30.41 1.58 9.77
CA PRO A 264 -29.26 1.09 9.01
C PRO A 264 -28.99 1.98 7.79
N SER A 265 -27.69 2.28 7.56
CA SER A 265 -27.22 2.78 6.27
C SER A 265 -26.61 1.60 5.51
N PRO A 266 -26.99 1.36 4.24
CA PRO A 266 -26.42 0.26 3.45
C PRO A 266 -24.89 0.34 3.42
N SER A 267 -24.24 -0.75 3.76
CA SER A 267 -22.78 -0.83 3.84
C SER A 267 -22.31 -2.28 3.92
N PHE A 268 -21.00 -2.49 3.72
CA PHE A 268 -20.40 -3.82 3.87
C PHE A 268 -20.76 -4.48 5.21
N VAL A 269 -20.69 -3.74 6.32
CA VAL A 269 -20.99 -4.28 7.65
C VAL A 269 -22.47 -4.50 7.85
N SER A 270 -23.34 -3.51 7.57
CA SER A 270 -24.76 -3.63 7.83
C SER A 270 -25.41 -4.75 7.04
N GLU A 271 -25.13 -4.86 5.74
CA GLU A 271 -25.67 -5.92 4.89
C GLU A 271 -25.24 -7.32 5.31
N ASN A 272 -23.98 -7.49 5.76
CA ASN A 272 -23.53 -8.79 6.24
C ASN A 272 -24.15 -9.15 7.59
N LEU A 273 -24.35 -8.18 8.49
CA LEU A 273 -25.03 -8.42 9.76
C LEU A 273 -26.51 -8.80 9.54
N GLU A 274 -27.18 -8.18 8.57
CA GLU A 274 -28.57 -8.53 8.19
C GLU A 274 -28.64 -9.96 7.61
N LYS A 275 -27.76 -10.29 6.66
CA LYS A 275 -27.66 -11.64 6.08
C LYS A 275 -27.38 -12.71 7.15
N MET A 276 -26.53 -12.40 8.13
CA MET A 276 -26.26 -13.32 9.25
C MET A 276 -27.52 -13.54 10.10
N LYS A 277 -28.32 -12.52 10.36
CA LYS A 277 -29.59 -12.65 11.09
C LYS A 277 -30.61 -13.50 10.32
N GLU A 278 -30.78 -13.28 9.02
CA GLU A 278 -31.73 -13.99 8.16
C GLU A 278 -31.39 -15.49 8.02
N THR A 279 -30.12 -15.82 7.89
CA THR A 279 -29.69 -17.21 7.67
C THR A 279 -29.57 -18.03 8.95
N GLY A 280 -29.80 -17.43 10.11
CA GLY A 280 -29.63 -18.10 11.41
C GLY A 280 -28.19 -18.52 11.73
N ILE A 281 -27.22 -18.20 10.83
CA ILE A 281 -25.78 -18.41 10.99
C ILE A 281 -25.18 -17.38 11.97
N SER A 282 -26.03 -16.51 12.50
CA SER A 282 -25.68 -15.31 13.26
C SER A 282 -24.92 -15.54 14.58
N ASN A 283 -24.58 -16.77 14.91
CA ASN A 283 -24.01 -17.10 16.22
C ASN A 283 -22.69 -17.87 16.18
N SER A 284 -22.02 -18.01 15.04
CA SER A 284 -20.62 -18.39 15.13
C SER A 284 -19.81 -17.12 15.41
N GLU A 285 -19.26 -17.03 16.60
CA GLU A 285 -18.30 -16.01 17.02
C GLU A 285 -17.21 -15.81 15.95
N THR A 286 -16.90 -16.87 15.21
CA THR A 286 -15.95 -16.89 14.10
C THR A 286 -16.39 -16.04 12.90
N ASP A 287 -17.67 -16.06 12.48
CA ASP A 287 -18.13 -15.31 11.29
C ASP A 287 -18.23 -13.82 11.59
N LEU A 288 -18.65 -13.46 12.80
CA LEU A 288 -18.66 -12.08 13.27
C LEU A 288 -17.23 -11.51 13.36
N GLU A 289 -16.28 -12.31 13.86
CA GLU A 289 -14.86 -11.93 13.90
C GLU A 289 -14.30 -11.71 12.49
N VAL A 290 -14.61 -12.60 11.54
CA VAL A 290 -14.18 -12.47 10.14
C VAL A 290 -14.73 -11.19 9.52
N LEU A 291 -16.00 -10.87 9.75
CA LEU A 291 -16.62 -9.64 9.27
C LEU A 291 -15.93 -8.40 9.86
N LYS A 292 -15.78 -8.36 11.19
CA LYS A 292 -15.14 -7.27 11.91
C LYS A 292 -13.70 -7.05 11.46
N ASN A 293 -12.92 -8.11 11.37
CA ASN A 293 -11.54 -8.08 10.89
C ASN A 293 -11.46 -7.55 9.45
N SER A 294 -12.36 -8.03 8.57
CA SER A 294 -12.39 -7.61 7.17
C SER A 294 -12.77 -6.14 7.02
N ALA A 295 -13.71 -5.66 7.83
CA ALA A 295 -14.11 -4.25 7.86
C ALA A 295 -12.98 -3.34 8.38
N GLY A 296 -12.32 -3.71 9.49
CA GLY A 296 -11.18 -2.97 10.02
C GLY A 296 -10.01 -2.90 9.02
N VAL A 297 -9.75 -3.98 8.28
CA VAL A 297 -8.74 -3.98 7.20
C VAL A 297 -9.15 -3.07 6.05
N ALA A 298 -10.43 -3.10 5.64
CA ALA A 298 -10.91 -2.21 4.58
C ALA A 298 -10.76 -0.74 4.96
N PHE A 299 -11.12 -0.40 6.19
CA PHE A 299 -10.98 0.95 6.72
C PHE A 299 -9.52 1.40 6.74
N ALA A 300 -8.65 0.65 7.42
CA ALA A 300 -7.24 0.99 7.52
C ALA A 300 -6.60 1.16 6.13
N ALA A 301 -6.71 0.14 5.26
CA ALA A 301 -6.07 0.17 3.95
C ALA A 301 -6.65 1.26 3.03
N GLY A 302 -7.97 1.49 3.06
CA GLY A 302 -8.65 2.44 2.19
C GLY A 302 -8.44 3.90 2.60
N ALA A 303 -8.27 4.17 3.88
CA ALA A 303 -8.12 5.53 4.39
C ALA A 303 -6.80 6.20 3.98
N ASP A 304 -5.74 5.43 3.69
CA ASP A 304 -4.39 5.98 3.53
C ASP A 304 -3.76 5.72 2.15
N THR A 305 -3.96 4.55 1.55
CA THR A 305 -3.24 4.18 0.32
C THR A 305 -3.64 5.03 -0.90
N THR A 306 -4.92 5.33 -1.09
CA THR A 306 -5.42 6.18 -2.19
C THR A 306 -4.92 7.62 -2.05
N VAL A 307 -4.70 8.08 -0.83
CA VAL A 307 -4.13 9.40 -0.52
C VAL A 307 -2.76 9.57 -1.18
N SER A 308 -1.90 8.56 -1.06
CA SER A 308 -0.56 8.58 -1.67
C SER A 308 -0.63 8.80 -3.19
N THR A 309 -1.51 8.08 -3.89
CA THR A 309 -1.67 8.20 -5.35
C THR A 309 -2.18 9.59 -5.75
N VAL A 310 -3.19 10.13 -5.04
CA VAL A 310 -3.74 11.46 -5.34
C VAL A 310 -2.72 12.55 -5.05
N LEU A 311 -1.99 12.47 -3.94
CA LEU A 311 -0.93 13.44 -3.61
C LEU A 311 0.25 13.37 -4.60
N ALA A 312 0.62 12.17 -5.06
CA ALA A 312 1.63 12.02 -6.11
C ALA A 312 1.18 12.67 -7.43
N ALA A 313 -0.09 12.53 -7.81
CA ALA A 313 -0.65 13.20 -8.98
C ALA A 313 -0.66 14.73 -8.81
N ILE A 314 -1.05 15.26 -7.64
CA ILE A 314 -1.00 16.70 -7.34
C ILE A 314 0.44 17.22 -7.48
N LEU A 315 1.41 16.53 -6.90
CA LEU A 315 2.83 16.88 -7.04
C LEU A 315 3.27 16.87 -8.51
N ALA A 316 2.88 15.83 -9.26
CA ALA A 316 3.21 15.72 -10.67
C ALA A 316 2.64 16.89 -11.50
N PHE A 317 1.42 17.35 -11.24
CA PHE A 317 0.82 18.49 -11.95
C PHE A 317 1.57 19.83 -11.69
N ILE A 318 2.21 19.96 -10.55
CA ILE A 318 3.01 21.12 -10.18
C ILE A 318 4.39 21.07 -10.85
N LEU A 319 4.99 19.87 -10.91
CA LEU A 319 6.31 19.65 -11.51
C LEU A 319 6.26 19.63 -13.05
N TYR A 320 5.15 19.14 -13.63
CA TYR A 320 4.92 18.95 -15.06
C TYR A 320 3.63 19.67 -15.50
N PRO A 321 3.64 21.04 -15.56
CA PRO A 321 2.45 21.83 -15.89
C PRO A 321 1.90 21.56 -17.29
N GLU A 322 2.72 21.07 -18.23
CA GLU A 322 2.30 20.64 -19.57
C GLU A 322 1.36 19.42 -19.52
N VAL A 323 1.59 18.49 -18.59
CA VAL A 323 0.69 17.34 -18.37
C VAL A 323 -0.67 17.84 -17.87
N GLN A 324 -0.66 18.75 -16.90
CA GLN A 324 -1.89 19.38 -16.40
C GLN A 324 -2.67 20.06 -17.52
N ALA A 325 -1.99 20.87 -18.35
CA ALA A 325 -2.62 21.60 -19.46
C ALA A 325 -3.24 20.66 -20.50
N LYS A 326 -2.55 19.57 -20.84
CA LYS A 326 -3.04 18.57 -21.80
C LYS A 326 -4.26 17.81 -21.26
N ALA A 327 -4.24 17.40 -19.99
CA ALA A 327 -5.37 16.74 -19.33
C ALA A 327 -6.59 17.67 -19.23
N GLN A 328 -6.37 18.95 -18.94
CA GLN A 328 -7.42 19.96 -18.91
C GLN A 328 -8.07 20.18 -20.28
N ALA A 329 -7.29 20.18 -21.36
CA ALA A 329 -7.81 20.31 -22.73
C ALA A 329 -8.71 19.11 -23.13
N GLU A 330 -8.35 17.89 -22.75
CA GLU A 330 -9.21 16.72 -22.95
C GLU A 330 -10.54 16.86 -22.20
N LEU A 331 -10.50 17.22 -20.90
CA LEU A 331 -11.68 17.43 -20.08
C LEU A 331 -12.58 18.56 -20.63
N ASP A 332 -12.01 19.66 -21.08
CA ASP A 332 -12.77 20.76 -21.67
C ASP A 332 -13.49 20.33 -22.95
N THR A 333 -12.88 19.43 -23.73
CA THR A 333 -13.46 18.91 -24.97
C THR A 333 -14.59 17.91 -24.71
N VAL A 334 -14.42 16.98 -23.74
CA VAL A 334 -15.32 15.86 -23.50
C VAL A 334 -16.41 16.22 -22.50
N VAL A 335 -16.07 16.85 -21.38
CA VAL A 335 -16.99 17.16 -20.27
C VAL A 335 -17.53 18.57 -20.37
N GLY A 336 -16.69 19.49 -20.82
CA GLY A 336 -16.98 20.92 -20.81
C GLY A 336 -16.86 21.52 -19.40
N GLN A 337 -17.41 22.73 -19.23
CA GLN A 337 -17.27 23.49 -17.97
C GLN A 337 -18.57 23.61 -17.18
N ALA A 338 -19.65 22.95 -17.63
CA ALA A 338 -20.99 23.10 -17.02
C ALA A 338 -21.26 22.10 -15.88
N ARG A 339 -20.49 21.06 -15.76
CA ARG A 339 -20.61 19.98 -14.76
C ARG A 339 -19.26 19.39 -14.39
N LEU A 340 -19.23 18.65 -13.29
CA LEU A 340 -18.09 17.80 -12.95
C LEU A 340 -18.02 16.56 -13.85
N PRO A 341 -16.84 15.98 -14.08
CA PRO A 341 -16.73 14.66 -14.70
C PRO A 341 -17.39 13.59 -13.82
N ASN A 342 -17.87 12.55 -14.46
CA ASN A 342 -18.43 11.38 -13.81
C ASN A 342 -17.89 10.09 -14.43
N PHE A 343 -18.27 8.93 -13.90
CA PHE A 343 -17.73 7.65 -14.38
C PHE A 343 -18.18 7.25 -15.80
N ASP A 344 -19.27 7.84 -16.32
CA ASP A 344 -19.72 7.61 -17.69
C ASP A 344 -18.83 8.32 -18.73
N ASP A 345 -18.11 9.35 -18.31
CA ASP A 345 -17.15 10.06 -19.17
C ASP A 345 -15.83 9.28 -19.35
N ARG A 346 -15.53 8.38 -18.42
CA ARG A 346 -14.23 7.70 -18.33
C ARG A 346 -13.78 7.04 -19.65
N PRO A 347 -14.64 6.34 -20.42
CA PRO A 347 -14.22 5.74 -21.68
C PRO A 347 -13.79 6.76 -22.76
N GLN A 348 -14.14 8.05 -22.60
CA GLN A 348 -13.82 9.12 -23.53
C GLN A 348 -12.68 10.01 -23.03
N LEU A 349 -12.06 9.66 -21.89
CA LEU A 349 -10.98 10.39 -21.24
C LEU A 349 -9.69 9.55 -21.15
N PRO A 350 -9.13 9.10 -22.29
CA PRO A 350 -7.95 8.24 -22.30
C PRO A 350 -6.71 8.89 -21.69
N TYR A 351 -6.54 10.22 -21.82
CA TYR A 351 -5.38 10.88 -21.24
C TYR A 351 -5.48 10.96 -19.70
N ILE A 352 -6.67 11.13 -19.14
CA ILE A 352 -6.89 11.04 -17.69
C ILE A 352 -6.58 9.62 -17.19
N GLU A 353 -6.92 8.57 -17.96
CA GLU A 353 -6.54 7.19 -17.64
C GLU A 353 -5.01 7.01 -17.67
N ALA A 354 -4.35 7.58 -18.67
CA ALA A 354 -2.88 7.59 -18.78
C ALA A 354 -2.22 8.33 -17.59
N VAL A 355 -2.77 9.48 -17.16
CA VAL A 355 -2.33 10.20 -15.96
C VAL A 355 -2.41 9.33 -14.71
N LEU A 356 -3.51 8.62 -14.52
CA LEU A 356 -3.69 7.72 -13.36
C LEU A 356 -2.70 6.54 -13.43
N SER A 357 -2.54 5.91 -14.60
CA SER A 357 -1.58 4.82 -14.80
C SER A 357 -0.15 5.30 -14.49
N GLU A 358 0.23 6.50 -14.96
CA GLU A 358 1.53 7.06 -14.66
C GLU A 358 1.71 7.42 -13.19
N ALA A 359 0.68 7.90 -12.50
CA ALA A 359 0.75 8.17 -11.06
C ALA A 359 1.01 6.88 -10.24
N LEU A 360 0.36 5.77 -10.62
CA LEU A 360 0.57 4.46 -10.00
C LEU A 360 1.96 3.88 -10.29
N ARG A 361 2.51 4.15 -11.49
CA ARG A 361 3.84 3.71 -11.89
C ARG A 361 4.93 4.54 -11.22
N TRP A 362 4.83 5.88 -11.28
CA TRP A 362 5.86 6.82 -10.86
C TRP A 362 6.11 6.79 -9.36
N ASN A 363 5.04 6.62 -8.56
CA ASN A 363 5.16 6.37 -7.12
C ASN A 363 4.29 5.17 -6.72
N PRO A 364 4.80 3.93 -6.81
CA PRO A 364 4.08 2.80 -6.27
C PRO A 364 3.92 2.96 -4.76
N VAL A 365 2.66 2.92 -4.31
CA VAL A 365 2.27 3.19 -2.92
C VAL A 365 3.03 2.30 -1.92
N VAL A 366 3.31 1.05 -2.30
CA VAL A 366 4.11 0.11 -1.49
C VAL A 366 5.30 -0.37 -2.32
N PRO A 367 6.45 0.34 -2.27
CA PRO A 367 7.58 0.12 -3.18
C PRO A 367 8.19 -1.29 -3.17
N LEU A 368 8.14 -2.00 -2.04
CA LEU A 368 8.57 -3.39 -1.90
C LEU A 368 7.41 -4.39 -1.87
N GLY A 369 6.16 -3.92 -2.12
CA GLY A 369 4.99 -4.77 -1.93
C GLY A 369 4.87 -5.29 -0.50
N VAL A 370 3.96 -6.23 -0.29
CA VAL A 370 3.89 -6.99 0.97
C VAL A 370 4.68 -8.29 0.79
N ALA A 371 5.72 -8.50 1.58
CA ALA A 371 6.58 -9.66 1.44
C ALA A 371 5.81 -10.99 1.43
N HIS A 372 6.21 -11.88 0.54
CA HIS A 372 5.72 -13.25 0.41
C HIS A 372 6.66 -14.24 1.12
N ALA A 373 6.23 -15.49 1.28
CA ALA A 373 7.08 -16.58 1.75
C ALA A 373 6.93 -17.83 0.86
N ALA A 374 8.04 -18.51 0.61
CA ALA A 374 8.05 -19.79 -0.07
C ALA A 374 7.60 -20.90 0.89
N VAL A 375 6.54 -21.64 0.56
CA VAL A 375 6.04 -22.75 1.37
C VAL A 375 6.96 -23.97 1.30
N LYS A 376 7.48 -24.24 0.09
CA LYS A 376 8.38 -25.36 -0.20
C LYS A 376 9.63 -24.86 -0.90
N GLU A 377 10.70 -25.66 -0.86
CA GLU A 377 11.86 -25.41 -1.69
C GLU A 377 11.50 -25.44 -3.18
N ASP A 378 12.19 -24.64 -3.96
CA ASP A 378 11.97 -24.51 -5.41
C ASP A 378 13.32 -24.28 -6.13
N ILE A 379 13.29 -24.45 -7.45
CA ILE A 379 14.40 -24.12 -8.35
C ILE A 379 13.87 -23.15 -9.40
N TYR A 380 14.47 -21.96 -9.46
CA TYR A 380 14.16 -20.94 -10.45
C TYR A 380 15.44 -20.51 -11.18
N ASN A 381 15.45 -20.56 -12.50
CA ASN A 381 16.60 -20.24 -13.35
C ASN A 381 17.92 -20.93 -12.91
N GLY A 382 17.83 -22.18 -12.45
CA GLY A 382 18.99 -22.94 -11.97
C GLY A 382 19.43 -22.59 -10.55
N TYR A 383 18.77 -21.67 -9.87
CA TYR A 383 19.04 -21.30 -8.48
C TYR A 383 18.08 -21.98 -7.50
N TYR A 384 18.60 -22.38 -6.36
CA TYR A 384 17.83 -22.97 -5.28
C TYR A 384 17.18 -21.89 -4.41
N ILE A 385 15.87 -21.95 -4.22
CA ILE A 385 15.09 -21.13 -3.30
C ILE A 385 14.69 -22.00 -2.10
N PRO A 386 15.15 -21.68 -0.88
CA PRO A 386 14.83 -22.46 0.31
C PRO A 386 13.36 -22.38 0.70
N ALA A 387 12.80 -23.45 1.27
CA ALA A 387 11.52 -23.41 1.95
C ALA A 387 11.55 -22.40 3.11
N GLY A 388 10.49 -21.67 3.32
CA GLY A 388 10.40 -20.61 4.34
C GLY A 388 11.13 -19.32 3.97
N ALA A 389 11.78 -19.23 2.79
CA ALA A 389 12.40 -17.99 2.35
C ALA A 389 11.35 -16.86 2.25
N THR A 390 11.69 -15.70 2.78
CA THR A 390 10.96 -14.44 2.51
C THR A 390 11.23 -14.02 1.06
N VAL A 391 10.20 -13.72 0.29
CA VAL A 391 10.33 -13.32 -1.12
C VAL A 391 9.67 -11.96 -1.30
N ILE A 392 10.48 -10.96 -1.64
CA ILE A 392 10.08 -9.56 -1.76
C ILE A 392 10.07 -9.18 -3.23
N GLY A 393 8.91 -8.79 -3.75
CA GLY A 393 8.80 -8.16 -5.07
C GLY A 393 9.18 -6.68 -4.94
N ASN A 394 10.26 -6.28 -5.57
CA ASN A 394 10.64 -4.87 -5.66
C ASN A 394 9.76 -4.19 -6.72
N VAL A 395 8.57 -3.78 -6.30
CA VAL A 395 7.56 -3.13 -7.16
C VAL A 395 8.14 -1.87 -7.80
N TRP A 396 8.92 -1.11 -7.01
CA TRP A 396 9.58 0.09 -7.52
C TRP A 396 10.51 -0.24 -8.70
N ALA A 397 11.39 -1.22 -8.55
CA ALA A 397 12.31 -1.62 -9.61
C ALA A 397 11.58 -2.14 -10.86
N ILE A 398 10.48 -2.87 -10.67
CA ILE A 398 9.64 -3.40 -11.76
C ILE A 398 8.98 -2.25 -12.54
N LEU A 399 8.44 -1.25 -11.85
CA LEU A 399 7.75 -0.11 -12.46
C LEU A 399 8.69 1.00 -12.93
N HIS A 400 10.01 0.86 -12.66
CA HIS A 400 11.07 1.76 -13.13
C HIS A 400 12.10 1.03 -14.02
N ASP A 401 11.73 -0.12 -14.58
CA ASP A 401 12.60 -0.80 -15.54
C ASP A 401 12.62 -0.01 -16.86
N GLU A 402 13.80 0.50 -17.25
CA GLU A 402 13.98 1.29 -18.48
C GLU A 402 13.58 0.54 -19.75
N LYS A 403 13.61 -0.82 -19.70
CA LYS A 403 13.17 -1.66 -20.81
C LYS A 403 11.68 -1.49 -21.10
N ASP A 404 10.87 -1.41 -20.04
CA ASP A 404 9.42 -1.33 -20.15
C ASP A 404 8.94 0.14 -20.10
N TYR A 405 9.66 1.00 -19.37
CA TYR A 405 9.31 2.41 -19.15
C TYR A 405 10.55 3.31 -19.38
N PRO A 406 10.84 3.72 -20.63
CA PRO A 406 11.95 4.64 -20.91
C PRO A 406 11.83 5.92 -20.08
N ASP A 407 12.96 6.47 -19.61
CA ASP A 407 13.03 7.62 -18.70
C ASP A 407 12.11 7.46 -17.48
N PRO A 408 12.28 6.40 -16.66
CA PRO A 408 11.28 5.99 -15.66
C PRO A 408 11.12 6.98 -14.51
N LEU A 409 12.07 7.86 -14.27
CA LEU A 409 11.99 8.89 -13.22
C LEU A 409 11.16 10.11 -13.63
N VAL A 410 10.92 10.30 -14.94
CA VAL A 410 10.09 11.38 -15.46
C VAL A 410 8.63 10.97 -15.43
N PHE A 411 7.75 11.85 -14.91
CA PHE A 411 6.32 11.66 -14.98
C PHE A 411 5.82 11.99 -16.39
N ASN A 412 5.50 10.98 -17.16
CA ASN A 412 5.11 11.12 -18.56
C ASN A 412 3.91 10.21 -18.91
N PRO A 413 2.67 10.72 -18.80
CA PRO A 413 1.47 9.97 -19.19
C PRO A 413 1.41 9.58 -20.66
N ASP A 414 2.12 10.30 -21.55
CA ASP A 414 2.11 10.02 -22.99
C ASP A 414 2.65 8.62 -23.32
N ARG A 415 3.42 8.01 -22.41
CA ARG A 415 3.85 6.63 -22.57
C ARG A 415 2.69 5.62 -22.66
N PHE A 416 1.54 5.94 -22.05
CA PHE A 416 0.32 5.12 -22.07
C PHE A 416 -0.67 5.52 -23.16
N MET A 417 -0.32 6.52 -23.99
CA MET A 417 -1.16 6.92 -25.12
C MET A 417 -0.75 6.17 -26.38
N PRO A 418 -1.74 5.68 -27.16
CA PRO A 418 -1.44 5.03 -28.43
C PRO A 418 -0.67 5.96 -29.37
N GLU A 419 0.44 5.46 -29.90
CA GLU A 419 1.24 6.12 -30.94
C GLU A 419 1.53 5.13 -32.07
N GLU A 420 1.42 5.58 -33.30
CA GLU A 420 1.64 4.73 -34.48
C GLU A 420 3.07 4.15 -34.47
N GLY A 421 3.18 2.83 -34.57
CA GLY A 421 4.46 2.13 -34.58
C GLY A 421 5.10 1.89 -33.22
N LYS A 422 4.46 2.27 -32.11
CA LYS A 422 4.92 1.96 -30.76
C LYS A 422 4.00 0.96 -30.04
N GLU A 423 4.60 -0.01 -29.34
CA GLU A 423 3.88 -0.84 -28.39
C GLU A 423 3.69 -0.04 -27.09
N LEU A 424 2.49 -0.16 -26.50
CA LEU A 424 2.23 0.43 -25.18
C LEU A 424 3.04 -0.33 -24.13
N PRO A 425 3.56 0.38 -23.11
CA PRO A 425 4.19 -0.26 -21.98
C PRO A 425 3.16 -1.12 -21.22
N PRO A 426 3.62 -2.10 -20.41
CA PRO A 426 2.73 -2.85 -19.54
C PRO A 426 1.93 -1.92 -18.62
N GLU A 427 0.67 -2.27 -18.38
CA GLU A 427 -0.11 -1.58 -17.33
C GLU A 427 0.57 -1.73 -15.96
N PRO A 428 0.58 -0.70 -15.10
CA PRO A 428 1.30 -0.70 -13.82
C PRO A 428 0.59 -1.53 -12.74
N THR A 429 0.07 -2.70 -13.12
CA THR A 429 -0.67 -3.60 -12.21
C THR A 429 0.17 -4.09 -11.03
N ALA A 430 1.48 -4.13 -11.17
CA ALA A 430 2.42 -4.46 -10.10
C ALA A 430 2.29 -3.52 -8.88
N ALA A 431 1.80 -2.29 -9.05
CA ALA A 431 1.48 -1.37 -7.96
C ALA A 431 0.47 -1.96 -6.95
N PHE A 432 -0.35 -2.90 -7.39
CA PHE A 432 -1.33 -3.61 -6.57
C PHE A 432 -0.86 -4.98 -6.09
N GLY A 433 0.39 -5.34 -6.33
CA GLY A 433 0.96 -6.65 -6.00
C GLY A 433 0.57 -7.75 -6.98
N PHE A 434 0.74 -9.02 -6.58
CA PHE A 434 0.79 -10.16 -7.50
C PHE A 434 -0.12 -11.32 -7.07
N GLY A 435 -0.56 -12.10 -8.04
CA GLY A 435 -1.16 -13.40 -7.89
C GLY A 435 -2.36 -13.45 -6.93
N ARG A 436 -2.43 -14.49 -6.16
CA ARG A 436 -3.53 -14.71 -5.19
C ARG A 436 -3.57 -13.63 -4.10
N ARG A 437 -2.51 -12.87 -3.93
CA ARG A 437 -2.35 -11.81 -2.93
C ARG A 437 -2.52 -10.40 -3.49
N ILE A 438 -2.82 -10.26 -4.78
CA ILE A 438 -3.11 -8.95 -5.39
C ILE A 438 -4.15 -8.18 -4.59
N CYS A 439 -4.02 -6.87 -4.50
CA CYS A 439 -4.90 -5.99 -3.72
C CYS A 439 -6.38 -6.23 -4.07
N PRO A 440 -7.21 -6.60 -3.08
CA PRO A 440 -8.64 -6.83 -3.34
C PRO A 440 -9.43 -5.54 -3.51
N GLY A 441 -8.94 -4.42 -2.97
CA GLY A 441 -9.56 -3.11 -3.06
C GLY A 441 -9.15 -2.29 -4.28
N ARG A 442 -8.32 -2.82 -5.20
CA ARG A 442 -7.75 -2.06 -6.31
C ARG A 442 -8.78 -1.36 -7.19
N TYR A 443 -9.94 -1.96 -7.41
CA TYR A 443 -10.99 -1.37 -8.26
C TYR A 443 -11.62 -0.14 -7.60
N LEU A 444 -11.88 -0.20 -6.30
CA LEU A 444 -12.35 0.95 -5.54
C LEU A 444 -11.29 2.06 -5.51
N ALA A 445 -10.02 1.69 -5.26
CA ALA A 445 -8.90 2.63 -5.20
C ALA A 445 -8.67 3.34 -6.55
N VAL A 446 -8.64 2.59 -7.65
CA VAL A 446 -8.50 3.14 -9.02
C VAL A 446 -9.63 4.11 -9.33
N ASN A 447 -10.88 3.76 -9.02
CA ASN A 447 -12.03 4.65 -9.28
C ASN A 447 -11.99 5.90 -8.39
N SER A 448 -11.62 5.75 -7.10
CA SER A 448 -11.50 6.90 -6.19
C SER A 448 -10.41 7.87 -6.63
N ALA A 449 -9.24 7.36 -7.04
CA ALA A 449 -8.16 8.20 -7.56
C ALA A 449 -8.54 8.83 -8.91
N TRP A 450 -9.18 8.07 -9.81
CA TRP A 450 -9.59 8.57 -11.11
C TRP A 450 -10.54 9.75 -11.00
N ILE A 451 -11.63 9.61 -10.23
CA ILE A 451 -12.63 10.69 -10.10
C ILE A 451 -12.06 11.91 -9.38
N ALA A 452 -11.17 11.71 -8.39
CA ALA A 452 -10.47 12.80 -7.73
C ALA A 452 -9.57 13.56 -8.72
N ILE A 453 -8.70 12.86 -9.47
CA ILE A 453 -7.80 13.43 -10.46
C ILE A 453 -8.56 14.18 -11.57
N ALA A 454 -9.58 13.52 -12.15
CA ALA A 454 -10.39 14.13 -13.21
C ALA A 454 -11.09 15.41 -12.72
N SER A 455 -11.65 15.39 -11.50
CA SER A 455 -12.37 16.53 -10.95
C SER A 455 -11.44 17.68 -10.54
N ILE A 456 -10.27 17.39 -9.98
CA ILE A 456 -9.22 18.37 -9.70
C ILE A 456 -8.83 19.07 -11.00
N LEU A 457 -8.47 18.31 -12.03
CA LEU A 457 -8.03 18.86 -13.32
C LEU A 457 -9.13 19.61 -14.06
N SER A 458 -10.38 19.17 -13.95
CA SER A 458 -11.51 19.86 -14.56
C SER A 458 -11.76 21.24 -13.96
N THR A 459 -11.48 21.44 -12.68
CA THR A 459 -11.94 22.63 -11.96
C THR A 459 -10.84 23.51 -11.38
N LEU A 460 -9.65 22.96 -11.15
CA LEU A 460 -8.58 23.65 -10.44
C LEU A 460 -7.32 23.76 -11.32
N THR A 461 -6.53 24.79 -11.08
CA THR A 461 -5.16 24.93 -11.55
C THR A 461 -4.23 24.84 -10.35
N LEU A 462 -3.25 23.94 -10.47
CA LEU A 462 -2.21 23.70 -9.48
C LEU A 462 -0.90 24.30 -9.97
N SER A 463 -0.18 25.01 -9.11
CA SER A 463 1.11 25.62 -9.46
C SER A 463 2.05 25.63 -8.26
N LYS A 464 3.32 25.88 -8.51
CA LYS A 464 4.33 26.07 -7.47
C LYS A 464 3.90 27.20 -6.54
N ALA A 465 4.10 27.02 -5.25
CA ALA A 465 3.87 28.06 -4.26
C ALA A 465 4.91 29.17 -4.39
N VAL A 466 4.56 30.36 -3.92
CA VAL A 466 5.45 31.52 -3.82
C VAL A 466 5.56 31.93 -2.36
N ASP A 467 6.76 32.29 -1.93
CA ASP A 467 6.99 32.82 -0.58
C ASP A 467 6.57 34.29 -0.44
N SER A 468 6.78 34.86 0.75
CA SER A 468 6.47 36.27 1.05
C SER A 468 7.24 37.27 0.20
N ASP A 469 8.39 36.87 -0.35
CA ASP A 469 9.28 37.71 -1.15
C ASP A 469 9.05 37.55 -2.67
N GLY A 470 8.01 36.72 -3.02
CA GLY A 470 7.65 36.45 -4.41
C GLY A 470 8.54 35.40 -5.08
N GLN A 471 9.38 34.69 -4.33
CA GLN A 471 10.23 33.65 -4.88
C GLN A 471 9.45 32.33 -4.99
N VAL A 472 9.68 31.57 -6.07
CA VAL A 472 9.07 30.27 -6.29
C VAL A 472 9.66 29.25 -5.32
N ILE A 473 8.78 28.54 -4.61
CA ILE A 473 9.17 27.42 -3.78
C ILE A 473 9.13 26.15 -4.65
N GLU A 474 10.30 25.60 -4.93
CA GLU A 474 10.43 24.35 -5.68
C GLU A 474 10.03 23.17 -4.81
N PRO A 475 9.00 22.39 -5.18
CA PRO A 475 8.67 21.16 -4.46
C PRO A 475 9.72 20.08 -4.76
N SER A 476 9.99 19.23 -3.76
CA SER A 476 10.85 18.07 -3.96
C SER A 476 10.06 16.95 -4.63
N ASP A 477 10.70 16.21 -5.53
CA ASP A 477 10.20 14.96 -6.13
C ASP A 477 10.56 13.71 -5.32
N ILE A 478 10.99 13.89 -4.07
CA ILE A 478 11.36 12.81 -3.15
C ILE A 478 10.11 12.32 -2.40
N PHE A 479 10.06 11.02 -2.18
CA PHE A 479 8.99 10.34 -1.45
C PHE A 479 9.50 9.78 -0.11
N THR A 480 8.60 9.51 0.81
CA THR A 480 8.96 9.01 2.14
C THR A 480 9.52 7.60 2.08
N ASP A 481 10.52 7.31 2.93
CA ASP A 481 11.03 5.98 3.18
C ASP A 481 10.18 5.28 4.24
N SER A 482 9.04 4.76 3.82
CA SER A 482 8.13 4.03 4.69
C SER A 482 7.40 2.93 3.92
N PHE A 483 6.72 2.04 4.66
CA PHE A 483 5.94 0.96 4.05
C PHE A 483 4.93 1.47 3.02
N ILE A 484 4.29 2.62 3.30
CA ILE A 484 3.47 3.37 2.34
C ILE A 484 4.24 4.64 1.99
N SER A 485 4.60 4.77 0.73
CA SER A 485 5.39 5.89 0.20
C SER A 485 4.48 7.06 -0.14
N PHE A 486 4.77 8.24 0.40
CA PHE A 486 4.09 9.51 0.13
C PHE A 486 5.08 10.53 -0.43
N PRO A 487 4.64 11.52 -1.22
CA PRO A 487 5.48 12.69 -1.43
C PRO A 487 5.92 13.28 -0.10
N LEU A 488 7.17 13.75 0.00
CA LEU A 488 7.56 14.58 1.15
C LEU A 488 6.66 15.82 1.20
N PRO A 489 6.39 16.39 2.39
CA PRO A 489 5.54 17.56 2.52
C PRO A 489 5.98 18.69 1.56
N PHE A 490 5.06 19.19 0.77
CA PHE A 490 5.30 20.24 -0.20
C PHE A 490 4.24 21.33 -0.12
N LYS A 491 4.57 22.50 -0.65
CA LYS A 491 3.64 23.62 -0.77
C LYS A 491 3.22 23.80 -2.23
N CYS A 492 1.95 24.13 -2.43
CA CYS A 492 1.43 24.45 -3.75
C CYS A 492 0.39 25.58 -3.67
N THR A 493 0.14 26.19 -4.80
CA THR A 493 -0.97 27.13 -5.00
C THR A 493 -2.11 26.39 -5.70
N ILE A 494 -3.30 26.43 -5.12
CA ILE A 494 -4.52 25.83 -5.66
C ILE A 494 -5.51 26.94 -5.94
N LYS A 495 -6.00 27.08 -7.19
CA LYS A 495 -6.98 28.09 -7.60
C LYS A 495 -8.02 27.49 -8.52
N ALA A 496 -9.25 27.99 -8.48
CA ALA A 496 -10.23 27.67 -9.50
C ALA A 496 -9.73 28.12 -10.89
N ARG A 497 -9.98 27.32 -11.93
CA ARG A 497 -9.60 27.64 -13.32
C ARG A 497 -10.36 28.83 -13.89
N SER A 498 -11.59 29.05 -13.43
CA SER A 498 -12.46 30.11 -13.86
C SER A 498 -13.51 30.42 -12.80
N ALA A 499 -14.18 31.56 -12.91
CA ALA A 499 -15.34 31.90 -12.06
C ALA A 499 -16.47 30.87 -12.21
N GLN A 500 -16.62 30.26 -13.39
CA GLN A 500 -17.60 29.18 -13.61
C GLN A 500 -17.20 27.90 -12.84
N ALA A 501 -15.93 27.53 -12.85
CA ALA A 501 -15.42 26.39 -12.08
C ALA A 501 -15.58 26.63 -10.57
N GLU A 502 -15.31 27.84 -10.08
CA GLU A 502 -15.52 28.22 -8.69
C GLU A 502 -17.01 28.09 -8.28
N ALA A 503 -17.91 28.63 -9.12
CA ALA A 503 -19.35 28.52 -8.91
C ALA A 503 -19.83 27.05 -8.94
N LEU A 504 -19.28 26.22 -9.84
CA LEU A 504 -19.57 24.81 -9.93
C LEU A 504 -19.17 24.06 -8.65
N ILE A 505 -17.96 24.28 -8.15
CA ILE A 505 -17.49 23.70 -6.88
C ILE A 505 -18.39 24.16 -5.72
N ALA A 506 -18.68 25.46 -5.63
CA ALA A 506 -19.50 26.03 -4.56
C ALA A 506 -20.92 25.48 -4.55
N SER A 507 -21.51 25.19 -5.71
CA SER A 507 -22.87 24.66 -5.83
C SER A 507 -23.04 23.27 -5.26
N GLY A 508 -21.94 22.49 -5.14
CA GLY A 508 -21.97 21.09 -4.75
C GLY A 508 -22.84 20.21 -5.65
N LYS A 509 -23.23 20.70 -6.83
CA LYS A 509 -24.01 19.93 -7.80
C LYS A 509 -23.14 18.83 -8.40
N LEU A 510 -23.55 17.61 -8.14
CA LEU A 510 -22.97 16.37 -8.66
C LEU A 510 -23.52 16.09 -10.05
#